data_19edfd32a4c8d41e2b082d875794bc6b
#
_entry.id   19edfd32a4c8d41e2b082d875794bc6b
#
_cell.length_a   1.000
_cell.length_b   1.000
_cell.length_c   1.000
_cell.angle_alpha   90.00
_cell.angle_beta   90.00
_cell.angle_gamma   90.00
#
_symmetry.space_group_name_H-M   'P 1'
#
loop_
_entity.id
_entity.type
_entity.pdbx_description
1 polymer ?
#
loop_
_entity_poly.entity_id
_entity_poly.type
_entity_poly.pdbx_seq_one_letter_code
_entity_poly.pdbx_strand_id
1 'polypeptide(L)'
;MAIAALSNFTVPLASDQSSATQGLLMPKLQYRFRISFEGLGGSKGQNTVELTKQVTEAARPTLEYEDQTIDIYNSRIHYAGKYKWSPITIKLRDDVNGYVSKLIGLQNQRQFDFYEQSSAASAGEYKFTMRVEMLDGGNGAHSPNVLETWECLGCYIQKTTYGSLAYKNNEVVTIELSIVFDNAVQTGTTAGLGIQGTDQTRGGTKTTGG
;
A
#
# COMPACT_ATOMS: atom_id res chain seq x y z
N MET A 1 -10.71 9.43 41.07
CA MET A 1 -9.57 9.08 40.19
C MET A 1 -9.64 10.00 38.97
N ALA A 2 -8.76 10.97 38.91
CA ALA A 2 -8.77 11.90 37.76
C ALA A 2 -8.32 11.12 36.53
N ILE A 3 -9.22 10.86 35.62
CA ILE A 3 -8.88 10.40 34.28
C ILE A 3 -8.13 11.56 33.67
N ALA A 4 -6.83 11.38 33.43
CA ALA A 4 -6.05 12.34 32.68
C ALA A 4 -6.73 12.46 31.31
N ALA A 5 -7.53 13.49 31.16
CA ALA A 5 -8.33 13.67 29.98
C ALA A 5 -7.37 13.98 28.83
N LEU A 6 -7.33 13.10 27.83
CA LEU A 6 -6.66 13.34 26.53
C LEU A 6 -7.06 14.70 25.92
N SER A 7 -8.15 15.30 26.41
CA SER A 7 -8.58 16.67 26.09
C SER A 7 -7.51 17.75 26.37
N ASN A 8 -6.57 17.49 27.30
CA ASN A 8 -5.51 18.45 27.61
C ASN A 8 -4.32 18.39 26.64
N PHE A 9 -4.30 17.42 25.72
CA PHE A 9 -3.26 17.22 24.71
C PHE A 9 -3.74 17.62 23.32
N THR A 10 -4.52 18.67 23.21
CA THR A 10 -5.00 19.18 21.92
C THR A 10 -4.31 20.49 21.57
N VAL A 11 -4.13 20.73 20.28
CA VAL A 11 -3.73 22.04 19.78
C VAL A 11 -4.92 22.99 19.96
N PRO A 12 -4.77 24.13 20.67
CA PRO A 12 -5.88 25.06 20.81
C PRO A 12 -6.25 25.64 19.44
N LEU A 13 -7.50 25.46 19.06
CA LEU A 13 -8.07 26.04 17.85
C LEU A 13 -8.60 27.44 18.17
N ALA A 14 -8.13 28.45 17.45
CA ALA A 14 -8.42 29.86 17.74
C ALA A 14 -9.91 30.25 17.62
N SER A 15 -10.73 29.43 16.99
CA SER A 15 -12.16 29.71 16.73
C SER A 15 -13.13 28.76 17.42
N ASP A 16 -12.64 27.90 18.32
CA ASP A 16 -13.50 26.88 18.84
C ASP A 16 -14.17 27.21 20.15
N GLN A 17 -15.47 27.16 20.10
CA GLN A 17 -16.38 27.42 21.22
C GLN A 17 -16.91 26.14 21.87
N SER A 18 -16.71 24.97 21.28
CA SER A 18 -17.24 23.72 21.85
C SER A 18 -16.14 22.77 22.27
N SER A 19 -15.63 22.98 23.45
CA SER A 19 -14.58 22.15 24.07
C SER A 19 -14.98 20.69 24.34
N ALA A 20 -16.23 20.31 24.15
CA ALA A 20 -16.73 18.97 24.53
C ALA A 20 -16.28 17.85 23.56
N THR A 21 -15.84 18.17 22.36
CA THR A 21 -15.48 17.20 21.30
C THR A 21 -14.01 17.23 20.90
N GLN A 22 -13.20 18.05 21.54
CA GLN A 22 -11.79 18.27 21.20
C GLN A 22 -10.82 17.33 21.92
N GLY A 23 -11.18 16.07 22.09
CA GLY A 23 -10.23 15.08 22.52
C GLY A 23 -9.22 14.75 21.39
N LEU A 24 -7.98 14.49 21.76
CA LEU A 24 -7.02 13.90 20.82
C LEU A 24 -7.59 12.59 20.32
N LEU A 25 -7.91 12.52 19.04
CA LEU A 25 -8.29 11.26 18.41
C LEU A 25 -7.11 10.29 18.48
N MET A 26 -7.41 9.04 18.79
CA MET A 26 -6.38 8.00 18.82
C MET A 26 -5.70 7.93 17.45
N PRO A 27 -4.37 8.18 17.36
CA PRO A 27 -3.66 8.13 16.09
C PRO A 27 -3.59 6.70 15.55
N LYS A 28 -3.54 6.57 14.23
CA LYS A 28 -3.24 5.28 13.58
C LYS A 28 -1.80 4.88 13.92
N LEU A 29 -1.62 3.66 14.39
CA LEU A 29 -0.31 3.14 14.79
C LEU A 29 0.33 2.38 13.63
N GLN A 30 1.60 2.65 13.36
CA GLN A 30 2.33 2.11 12.20
C GLN A 30 2.45 0.58 12.20
N TYR A 31 2.51 -0.05 13.38
CA TYR A 31 2.64 -1.52 13.50
C TYR A 31 1.33 -2.29 13.29
N ARG A 32 0.19 -1.59 13.17
CA ARG A 32 -1.13 -2.20 13.00
C ARG A 32 -1.48 -2.24 11.52
N PHE A 33 -0.82 -3.10 10.79
CA PHE A 33 -1.08 -3.28 9.37
C PHE A 33 -1.11 -4.75 8.98
N ARG A 34 -1.71 -5.02 7.84
CA ARG A 34 -1.74 -6.33 7.20
C ARG A 34 -1.56 -6.15 5.70
N ILE A 35 -0.82 -7.04 5.07
CA ILE A 35 -0.69 -7.08 3.62
C ILE A 35 -1.23 -8.41 3.14
N SER A 36 -2.04 -8.38 2.11
CA SER A 36 -2.52 -9.56 1.41
C SER A 36 -2.18 -9.49 -0.07
N PHE A 37 -1.91 -10.65 -0.64
CA PHE A 37 -1.57 -10.80 -2.03
C PHE A 37 -2.59 -11.72 -2.70
N GLU A 38 -3.06 -11.35 -3.87
CA GLU A 38 -4.01 -12.14 -4.66
C GLU A 38 -3.43 -12.39 -6.05
N GLY A 39 -3.31 -13.67 -6.43
CA GLY A 39 -2.74 -14.09 -7.72
C GLY A 39 -1.21 -14.17 -7.77
N LEU A 40 -0.52 -13.88 -6.68
CA LEU A 40 0.93 -14.03 -6.59
C LEU A 40 1.31 -15.52 -6.64
N GLY A 41 2.34 -15.85 -7.44
CA GLY A 41 2.79 -17.25 -7.62
C GLY A 41 1.94 -18.11 -8.57
N GLY A 42 0.85 -17.57 -9.15
CA GLY A 42 0.25 -18.18 -10.37
C GLY A 42 -0.97 -19.02 -10.25
N SER A 43 -1.45 -19.39 -9.11
CA SER A 43 -2.70 -20.15 -9.03
C SER A 43 -3.72 -19.36 -8.19
N LYS A 44 -4.95 -19.25 -8.71
CA LYS A 44 -6.11 -18.96 -7.86
C LYS A 44 -6.16 -20.06 -6.80
N GLY A 45 -5.71 -19.77 -5.58
CA GLY A 45 -5.67 -20.75 -4.49
C GLY A 45 -4.28 -21.05 -3.91
N GLN A 46 -3.19 -20.46 -4.38
CA GLN A 46 -1.94 -20.49 -3.64
C GLN A 46 -2.17 -19.79 -2.28
N ASN A 47 -1.78 -20.48 -1.22
CA ASN A 47 -1.93 -19.96 0.13
C ASN A 47 -0.90 -18.84 0.38
N THR A 48 -1.29 -17.60 0.11
CA THR A 48 -0.47 -16.40 0.35
C THR A 48 -0.50 -15.94 1.81
N VAL A 49 -1.25 -16.65 2.68
CA VAL A 49 -1.37 -16.32 4.11
C VAL A 49 -0.02 -16.39 4.80
N GLU A 50 0.82 -17.36 4.45
CA GLU A 50 2.17 -17.45 5.03
C GLU A 50 3.03 -16.25 4.65
N LEU A 51 2.93 -15.77 3.40
CA LEU A 51 3.61 -14.55 2.97
C LEU A 51 3.14 -13.34 3.79
N THR A 52 1.82 -13.21 3.99
CA THR A 52 1.22 -12.15 4.80
C THR A 52 1.76 -12.14 6.23
N LYS A 53 1.94 -13.30 6.85
CA LYS A 53 2.49 -13.43 8.21
C LYS A 53 3.96 -13.02 8.31
N GLN A 54 4.71 -13.13 7.24
CA GLN A 54 6.15 -12.89 7.23
C GLN A 54 6.53 -11.44 6.85
N VAL A 55 5.56 -10.61 6.50
CA VAL A 55 5.83 -9.18 6.24
C VAL A 55 6.22 -8.48 7.53
N THR A 56 7.38 -7.82 7.50
CA THR A 56 7.90 -7.04 8.64
C THR A 56 7.78 -5.54 8.42
N GLU A 57 7.93 -5.10 7.19
CA GLU A 57 7.89 -3.69 6.83
C GLU A 57 7.26 -3.52 5.45
N ALA A 58 6.46 -2.47 5.29
CA ALA A 58 5.91 -2.10 4.01
C ALA A 58 5.69 -0.60 3.90
N ALA A 59 6.02 -0.04 2.75
CA ALA A 59 5.67 1.32 2.41
C ALA A 59 4.21 1.40 1.90
N ARG A 60 3.56 2.54 2.14
CA ARG A 60 2.28 2.87 1.51
C ARG A 60 2.52 3.44 0.11
N PRO A 61 1.52 3.36 -0.79
CA PRO A 61 1.61 3.95 -2.12
C PRO A 61 1.93 5.45 -2.06
N THR A 62 2.85 5.90 -2.90
CA THR A 62 3.21 7.31 -3.04
C THR A 62 2.89 7.77 -4.45
N LEU A 63 2.11 8.84 -4.55
CA LEU A 63 1.67 9.45 -5.79
C LEU A 63 2.41 10.76 -6.01
N GLU A 64 2.95 10.95 -7.19
CA GLU A 64 3.62 12.16 -7.64
C GLU A 64 2.97 12.67 -8.92
N TYR A 65 2.89 13.98 -9.08
CA TYR A 65 2.46 14.63 -10.31
C TYR A 65 3.67 15.33 -10.95
N GLU A 66 3.79 15.21 -12.26
CA GLU A 66 4.75 16.03 -13.00
C GLU A 66 4.31 17.49 -12.98
N ASP A 67 5.23 18.39 -12.60
CA ASP A 67 4.99 19.83 -12.67
C ASP A 67 5.21 20.29 -14.11
N GLN A 68 4.18 20.85 -14.72
CA GLN A 68 4.24 21.47 -16.03
C GLN A 68 4.12 22.97 -15.86
N THR A 69 4.98 23.72 -16.60
CA THR A 69 5.03 25.17 -16.49
C THR A 69 4.74 25.84 -17.83
N ILE A 70 4.02 26.95 -17.78
CA ILE A 70 3.80 27.85 -18.93
C ILE A 70 4.33 29.22 -18.54
N ASP A 71 5.28 29.71 -19.31
CA ASP A 71 5.82 31.06 -19.14
C ASP A 71 4.98 32.04 -19.96
N ILE A 72 4.47 33.08 -19.32
CA ILE A 72 3.67 34.14 -19.94
C ILE A 72 4.28 35.48 -19.57
N TYR A 73 4.96 36.09 -20.50
CA TYR A 73 5.62 37.39 -20.35
C TYR A 73 6.53 37.43 -19.10
N ASN A 74 6.13 38.11 -18.02
CA ASN A 74 6.88 38.20 -16.76
C ASN A 74 6.37 37.21 -15.67
N SER A 75 5.49 36.31 -16.00
CA SER A 75 4.87 35.38 -15.04
C SER A 75 4.98 33.95 -15.50
N ARG A 76 4.92 33.03 -14.52
CA ARG A 76 4.93 31.59 -14.75
C ARG A 76 3.72 30.96 -14.06
N ILE A 77 3.03 30.08 -14.78
CA ILE A 77 1.89 29.31 -14.27
C ILE A 77 2.31 27.85 -14.17
N HIS A 78 1.97 27.21 -13.07
CA HIS A 78 2.20 25.79 -12.82
C HIS A 78 0.90 25.04 -12.94
N TYR A 79 0.92 23.86 -13.55
CA TYR A 79 -0.21 22.93 -13.58
C TYR A 79 0.25 21.49 -13.46
N ALA A 80 -0.63 20.64 -12.87
CA ALA A 80 -0.35 19.24 -12.68
C ALA A 80 -0.39 18.48 -14.02
N GLY A 81 0.71 17.83 -14.35
CA GLY A 81 0.83 16.95 -15.51
C GLY A 81 0.34 15.53 -15.20
N LYS A 82 0.97 14.53 -15.81
CA LYS A 82 0.66 13.13 -15.58
C LYS A 82 1.09 12.70 -14.17
N TYR A 83 0.27 11.85 -13.54
CA TYR A 83 0.65 11.24 -12.27
C TYR A 83 1.57 10.03 -12.49
N LYS A 84 2.39 9.76 -11.49
CA LYS A 84 3.30 8.62 -11.44
C LYS A 84 3.24 8.00 -10.05
N TRP A 85 3.14 6.68 -10.01
CA TRP A 85 3.25 5.91 -8.78
C TRP A 85 4.71 5.52 -8.53
N SER A 86 5.16 5.69 -7.29
CA SER A 86 6.47 5.20 -6.87
C SER A 86 6.39 3.72 -6.48
N PRO A 87 7.43 2.91 -6.75
CA PRO A 87 7.47 1.52 -6.32
C PRO A 87 7.32 1.37 -4.81
N ILE A 88 6.63 0.32 -4.37
CA ILE A 88 6.48 -0.01 -2.95
C ILE A 88 7.56 -1.02 -2.56
N THR A 89 8.29 -0.71 -1.50
CA THR A 89 9.26 -1.64 -0.91
C THR A 89 8.61 -2.41 0.23
N ILE A 90 8.77 -3.72 0.22
CA ILE A 90 8.27 -4.65 1.25
C ILE A 90 9.43 -5.52 1.72
N LYS A 91 9.57 -5.68 3.04
CA LYS A 91 10.52 -6.61 3.65
C LYS A 91 9.77 -7.80 4.24
N LEU A 92 10.26 -8.97 3.93
CA LEU A 92 9.73 -10.26 4.35
C LEU A 92 10.80 -11.02 5.13
N ARG A 93 10.41 -11.70 6.19
CA ARG A 93 11.27 -12.71 6.83
C ARG A 93 11.23 -13.98 6.02
N ASP A 94 12.38 -14.58 5.80
CA ASP A 94 12.42 -15.92 5.23
C ASP A 94 12.16 -16.97 6.31
N ASP A 95 11.54 -18.07 5.94
CA ASP A 95 11.19 -19.16 6.84
C ASP A 95 12.01 -20.42 6.55
N VAL A 96 12.20 -21.25 7.56
CA VAL A 96 12.99 -22.50 7.45
C VAL A 96 12.38 -23.47 6.43
N ASN A 97 11.06 -23.40 6.22
CA ASN A 97 10.36 -24.24 5.25
C ASN A 97 10.48 -23.72 3.82
N GLY A 98 11.01 -22.49 3.62
CA GLY A 98 11.21 -21.88 2.32
C GLY A 98 9.92 -21.50 1.59
N TYR A 99 8.79 -21.32 2.29
CA TYR A 99 7.53 -20.94 1.65
C TYR A 99 7.60 -19.54 1.01
N VAL A 100 8.25 -18.59 1.68
CA VAL A 100 8.42 -17.24 1.17
C VAL A 100 9.27 -17.24 -0.08
N SER A 101 10.46 -17.83 0.01
CA SER A 101 11.38 -17.96 -1.13
C SER A 101 10.76 -18.70 -2.31
N LYS A 102 9.95 -19.75 -2.05
CA LYS A 102 9.24 -20.50 -3.09
C LYS A 102 8.21 -19.65 -3.80
N LEU A 103 7.35 -18.92 -3.07
CA LEU A 103 6.31 -18.08 -3.68
C LEU A 103 6.91 -16.95 -4.51
N ILE A 104 7.96 -16.30 -4.00
CA ILE A 104 8.69 -15.25 -4.73
C ILE A 104 9.37 -15.83 -5.97
N GLY A 105 10.00 -17.01 -5.83
CA GLY A 105 10.64 -17.71 -6.94
C GLY A 105 9.64 -18.08 -8.04
N LEU A 106 8.47 -18.60 -7.69
CA LEU A 106 7.39 -18.91 -8.63
C LEU A 106 6.90 -17.64 -9.34
N GLN A 107 6.77 -16.53 -8.62
CA GLN A 107 6.37 -15.27 -9.22
C GLN A 107 7.41 -14.72 -10.20
N ASN A 108 8.69 -14.79 -9.86
CA ASN A 108 9.78 -14.38 -10.74
C ASN A 108 9.85 -15.27 -11.98
N GLN A 109 9.68 -16.60 -11.81
CA GLN A 109 9.66 -17.55 -12.91
C GLN A 109 8.50 -17.30 -13.89
N ARG A 110 7.36 -16.79 -13.41
CA ARG A 110 6.24 -16.39 -14.29
C ARG A 110 6.52 -15.12 -15.09
N GLN A 111 7.30 -14.22 -14.53
CA GLN A 111 7.69 -12.99 -15.25
C GLN A 111 8.73 -13.30 -16.33
N PHE A 112 9.63 -14.21 -16.02
CA PHE A 112 10.70 -14.62 -16.92
C PHE A 112 11.10 -16.06 -16.62
N ASP A 113 11.06 -16.93 -17.61
CA ASP A 113 11.55 -18.29 -17.50
C ASP A 113 13.08 -18.28 -17.54
N PHE A 114 13.69 -18.51 -16.38
CA PHE A 114 15.15 -18.48 -16.25
C PHE A 114 15.83 -19.71 -16.84
N TYR A 115 15.11 -20.79 -17.06
CA TYR A 115 15.65 -21.99 -17.68
C TYR A 115 15.70 -21.87 -19.20
N GLU A 116 14.61 -21.44 -19.82
CA GLU A 116 14.51 -21.25 -21.25
C GLU A 116 14.93 -19.84 -21.70
N GLN A 117 15.20 -18.93 -20.77
CA GLN A 117 15.53 -17.52 -21.01
C GLN A 117 14.48 -16.81 -21.87
N SER A 118 13.22 -17.11 -21.62
CA SER A 118 12.09 -16.55 -22.32
C SER A 118 11.21 -15.69 -21.40
N SER A 119 10.67 -14.60 -21.95
CA SER A 119 9.72 -13.73 -21.23
C SER A 119 8.31 -14.26 -21.37
N ALA A 120 7.45 -13.92 -20.37
CA ALA A 120 6.03 -14.20 -20.47
C ALA A 120 5.40 -13.59 -21.73
N ALA A 121 4.47 -14.29 -22.35
CA ALA A 121 3.81 -13.85 -23.57
C ALA A 121 2.88 -12.64 -23.34
N SER A 122 2.34 -12.51 -22.13
CA SER A 122 1.44 -11.42 -21.74
C SER A 122 1.70 -10.94 -20.32
N ALA A 123 1.62 -9.62 -20.11
CA ALA A 123 1.72 -9.03 -18.78
C ALA A 123 0.62 -9.51 -17.82
N GLY A 124 -0.55 -9.87 -18.33
CA GLY A 124 -1.65 -10.44 -17.54
C GLY A 124 -1.33 -11.77 -16.88
N GLU A 125 -0.35 -12.52 -17.38
CA GLU A 125 0.00 -13.83 -16.85
C GLU A 125 0.74 -13.75 -15.52
N TYR A 126 1.51 -12.68 -15.28
CA TYR A 126 2.31 -12.53 -14.06
C TYR A 126 1.83 -11.41 -13.13
N LYS A 127 0.92 -10.54 -13.57
CA LYS A 127 0.41 -9.47 -12.71
C LYS A 127 -0.48 -10.02 -11.61
N PHE A 128 -0.35 -9.44 -10.42
CA PHE A 128 -1.12 -9.79 -9.24
C PHE A 128 -1.71 -8.53 -8.58
N THR A 129 -2.57 -8.70 -7.62
CA THR A 129 -3.13 -7.62 -6.80
C THR A 129 -2.57 -7.69 -5.38
N MET A 130 -2.24 -6.53 -4.82
CA MET A 130 -1.77 -6.41 -3.45
C MET A 130 -2.69 -5.45 -2.69
N ARG A 131 -3.05 -5.83 -1.45
CA ARG A 131 -3.79 -4.95 -0.53
C ARG A 131 -2.97 -4.66 0.70
N VAL A 132 -2.88 -3.38 1.05
CA VAL A 132 -2.25 -2.90 2.29
C VAL A 132 -3.36 -2.34 3.17
N GLU A 133 -3.58 -2.96 4.33
CA GLU A 133 -4.66 -2.63 5.24
C GLU A 133 -4.11 -2.08 6.55
N MET A 134 -4.69 -0.98 7.01
CA MET A 134 -4.46 -0.42 8.35
C MET A 134 -5.56 -0.90 9.28
N LEU A 135 -5.18 -1.38 10.47
CA LEU A 135 -6.07 -2.02 11.43
C LEU A 135 -6.25 -1.17 12.70
N ASP A 136 -7.38 -1.29 13.36
CA ASP A 136 -7.69 -0.56 14.62
C ASP A 136 -7.03 -1.18 15.86
N GLY A 137 -6.50 -2.38 15.75
CA GLY A 137 -5.84 -3.09 16.85
C GLY A 137 -6.77 -3.90 17.72
N GLY A 138 -7.82 -4.46 17.16
CA GLY A 138 -8.62 -5.47 17.82
C GLY A 138 -7.78 -6.58 18.45
N ASN A 139 -8.26 -7.16 19.51
CA ASN A 139 -7.60 -8.27 20.19
C ASN A 139 -8.08 -9.63 19.61
N GLY A 140 -7.47 -10.73 20.05
CA GLY A 140 -7.80 -12.08 19.55
C GLY A 140 -9.26 -12.53 19.78
N ALA A 141 -10.07 -11.79 20.54
CA ALA A 141 -11.48 -12.06 20.73
C ALA A 141 -12.37 -11.44 19.64
N HIS A 142 -11.88 -10.40 18.97
CA HIS A 142 -12.58 -9.72 17.88
C HIS A 142 -11.64 -9.52 16.71
N SER A 143 -12.10 -9.83 15.50
CA SER A 143 -11.37 -9.48 14.29
C SER A 143 -11.11 -7.99 14.27
N PRO A 144 -9.87 -7.54 14.00
CA PRO A 144 -9.57 -6.11 13.92
C PRO A 144 -10.37 -5.48 12.78
N ASN A 145 -10.96 -4.30 13.04
CA ASN A 145 -11.60 -3.53 11.97
C ASN A 145 -10.54 -2.93 11.06
N VAL A 146 -10.84 -2.94 9.78
CA VAL A 146 -10.00 -2.28 8.78
C VAL A 146 -10.37 -0.80 8.73
N LEU A 147 -9.41 0.06 9.04
CA LEU A 147 -9.58 1.51 9.01
C LEU A 147 -9.40 2.08 7.62
N GLU A 148 -8.48 1.49 6.86
CA GLU A 148 -8.08 1.96 5.54
C GLU A 148 -7.49 0.80 4.75
N THR A 149 -7.87 0.67 3.49
CA THR A 149 -7.32 -0.32 2.56
C THR A 149 -6.78 0.40 1.33
N TRP A 150 -5.55 0.12 0.98
CA TRP A 150 -4.97 0.44 -0.31
C TRP A 150 -4.95 -0.81 -1.17
N GLU A 151 -5.66 -0.78 -2.28
CA GLU A 151 -5.65 -1.85 -3.26
C GLU A 151 -4.78 -1.43 -4.45
N CYS A 152 -3.66 -2.11 -4.60
CA CYS A 152 -2.71 -1.90 -5.70
C CYS A 152 -2.99 -2.92 -6.80
N LEU A 153 -3.33 -2.43 -7.98
CA LEU A 153 -3.73 -3.23 -9.13
C LEU A 153 -2.60 -3.34 -10.14
N GLY A 154 -2.49 -4.49 -10.77
CA GLY A 154 -1.49 -4.73 -11.80
C GLY A 154 -0.06 -4.76 -11.27
N CYS A 155 0.13 -5.32 -10.07
CA CYS A 155 1.44 -5.42 -9.43
C CYS A 155 2.34 -6.42 -10.13
N TYR A 156 3.65 -6.11 -10.17
CA TYR A 156 4.71 -7.06 -10.52
C TYR A 156 5.96 -6.77 -9.70
N ILE A 157 6.82 -7.76 -9.57
CA ILE A 157 8.09 -7.59 -8.84
C ILE A 157 9.13 -6.99 -9.79
N GLN A 158 9.56 -5.76 -9.48
CA GLN A 158 10.63 -5.10 -10.23
C GLN A 158 12.01 -5.54 -9.77
N LYS A 159 12.18 -5.74 -8.45
CA LYS A 159 13.46 -6.10 -7.84
C LYS A 159 13.22 -7.05 -6.68
N THR A 160 14.00 -8.10 -6.62
CA THR A 160 14.09 -9.01 -5.46
C THR A 160 15.51 -8.98 -4.93
N THR A 161 15.68 -8.66 -3.66
CA THR A 161 16.97 -8.70 -2.99
C THR A 161 16.94 -9.77 -1.92
N TYR A 162 17.68 -10.84 -2.14
CA TYR A 162 17.95 -11.87 -1.14
C TYR A 162 19.08 -11.37 -0.27
N GLY A 163 18.86 -11.13 1.00
CA GLY A 163 19.84 -10.55 1.91
C GLY A 163 21.22 -11.24 1.90
N SER A 164 22.18 -10.64 2.55
CA SER A 164 23.54 -11.22 2.71
C SER A 164 23.59 -12.19 3.88
N LEU A 165 24.40 -13.25 3.76
CA LEU A 165 24.63 -14.22 4.81
C LEU A 165 26.02 -13.99 5.43
N ALA A 166 26.11 -13.95 6.75
CA ALA A 166 27.38 -13.81 7.48
C ALA A 166 27.35 -14.62 8.77
N TYR A 167 28.36 -15.45 9.00
CA TYR A 167 28.47 -16.27 10.22
C TYR A 167 28.51 -15.45 11.52
N LYS A 168 28.88 -14.19 11.42
CA LYS A 168 28.99 -13.25 12.54
C LYS A 168 27.65 -12.70 13.03
N ASN A 169 26.62 -12.67 12.15
CA ASN A 169 25.34 -12.06 12.44
C ASN A 169 24.32 -13.12 12.88
N ASN A 170 23.61 -12.82 13.95
CA ASN A 170 22.52 -13.64 14.47
C ASN A 170 21.15 -13.02 14.11
N GLU A 171 21.09 -12.29 13.00
CA GLU A 171 19.86 -11.66 12.52
C GLU A 171 19.06 -12.62 11.64
N VAL A 172 17.75 -12.40 11.61
CA VAL A 172 16.84 -13.16 10.74
C VAL A 172 17.09 -12.79 9.29
N VAL A 173 17.14 -13.79 8.41
CA VAL A 173 17.26 -13.56 6.97
C VAL A 173 15.99 -12.89 6.45
N THR A 174 16.19 -11.81 5.70
CA THR A 174 15.10 -11.05 5.10
C THR A 174 15.22 -10.97 3.59
N ILE A 175 14.07 -10.96 2.93
CA ILE A 175 13.98 -10.75 1.49
C ILE A 175 13.29 -9.41 1.28
N GLU A 176 13.88 -8.54 0.49
CA GLU A 176 13.32 -7.25 0.13
C GLU A 176 12.78 -7.29 -1.30
N LEU A 177 11.52 -6.87 -1.45
CA LEU A 177 10.83 -6.78 -2.73
C LEU A 177 10.54 -5.32 -3.06
N SER A 178 10.85 -4.91 -4.28
CA SER A 178 10.35 -3.67 -4.87
C SER A 178 9.24 -4.02 -5.85
N ILE A 179 8.02 -3.56 -5.56
CA ILE A 179 6.82 -3.88 -6.33
C ILE A 179 6.35 -2.62 -7.05
N VAL A 180 6.22 -2.73 -8.37
CA VAL A 180 5.60 -1.71 -9.22
C VAL A 180 4.17 -2.12 -9.49
N PHE A 181 3.28 -1.16 -9.61
CA PHE A 181 1.86 -1.35 -9.87
C PHE A 181 1.32 -0.29 -10.83
N ASP A 182 0.23 -0.61 -11.53
CA ASP A 182 -0.33 0.28 -12.54
C ASP A 182 -1.19 1.38 -11.90
N ASN A 183 -1.96 1.02 -10.85
CA ASN A 183 -2.85 1.95 -10.17
C ASN A 183 -3.05 1.53 -8.71
N ALA A 184 -3.39 2.50 -7.87
CA ALA A 184 -3.79 2.24 -6.49
C ALA A 184 -5.10 2.96 -6.16
N VAL A 185 -5.98 2.26 -5.44
CA VAL A 185 -7.27 2.76 -4.99
C VAL A 185 -7.31 2.68 -3.47
N GLN A 186 -7.74 3.76 -2.82
CA GLN A 186 -7.92 3.80 -1.38
C GLN A 186 -9.40 3.54 -1.04
N THR A 187 -9.67 2.50 -0.28
CA THR A 187 -11.00 2.12 0.20
C THR A 187 -11.05 2.15 1.73
N GLY A 188 -12.24 2.08 2.32
CA GLY A 188 -12.41 2.03 3.79
C GLY A 188 -12.72 3.37 4.45
N THR A 189 -12.59 4.49 3.75
CA THR A 189 -13.10 5.80 4.16
C THR A 189 -14.26 6.20 3.25
N THR A 190 -15.15 7.07 3.72
CA THR A 190 -16.31 7.55 2.95
C THR A 190 -15.91 8.24 1.64
N ALA A 191 -14.70 8.79 1.61
CA ALA A 191 -14.07 9.37 0.43
C ALA A 191 -12.59 9.03 0.43
N GLY A 192 -12.02 8.76 -0.73
CA GLY A 192 -10.60 8.41 -0.88
C GLY A 192 -10.18 8.40 -2.34
N LEU A 193 -8.91 8.14 -2.56
CA LEU A 193 -8.35 8.11 -3.89
C LEU A 193 -8.95 6.96 -4.71
N GLY A 194 -9.61 7.30 -5.82
CA GLY A 194 -10.28 6.32 -6.69
C GLY A 194 -11.70 5.94 -6.28
N ILE A 195 -12.20 6.42 -5.13
CA ILE A 195 -13.59 6.24 -4.72
C ILE A 195 -14.42 7.39 -5.29
N GLN A 196 -15.47 7.06 -6.04
CA GLN A 196 -16.48 8.03 -6.41
C GLN A 196 -17.40 8.27 -5.20
N GLY A 197 -17.09 9.28 -4.40
CA GLY A 197 -18.05 9.81 -3.43
C GLY A 197 -19.22 10.47 -4.17
N THR A 198 -20.41 10.37 -3.60
CA THR A 198 -21.64 11.06 -4.10
C THR A 198 -21.49 12.58 -4.14
N ASP A 199 -20.42 13.14 -3.59
CA ASP A 199 -20.19 14.57 -3.43
C ASP A 199 -18.90 15.08 -4.14
N GLN A 200 -18.30 14.27 -4.98
CA GLN A 200 -17.23 14.76 -5.85
C GLN A 200 -17.85 15.45 -7.06
N THR A 201 -18.07 16.75 -6.93
CA THR A 201 -18.16 17.66 -8.07
C THR A 201 -16.82 17.62 -8.80
N ARG A 202 -16.60 16.57 -9.58
CA ARG A 202 -15.64 16.62 -10.67
C ARG A 202 -16.18 17.72 -11.57
N GLY A 203 -15.47 18.85 -11.70
CA GLY A 203 -15.91 19.95 -12.55
C GLY A 203 -16.14 19.52 -14.00
N GLY A 204 -17.28 18.97 -14.24
CA GLY A 204 -17.76 18.44 -15.51
C GLY A 204 -19.14 17.85 -15.29
N THR A 205 -20.16 18.64 -15.57
CA THR A 205 -21.55 18.21 -15.67
C THR A 205 -21.61 17.01 -16.61
N LYS A 206 -21.87 15.80 -16.11
CA LYS A 206 -22.40 14.74 -16.96
C LYS A 206 -23.82 15.17 -17.32
N THR A 207 -24.00 15.75 -18.49
CA THR A 207 -25.30 15.85 -19.12
C THR A 207 -25.77 14.41 -19.38
N THR A 208 -26.69 13.92 -18.58
CA THR A 208 -27.53 12.78 -18.91
C THR A 208 -28.39 13.21 -20.09
N GLY A 209 -27.97 12.87 -21.31
CA GLY A 209 -28.83 12.92 -22.47
C GLY A 209 -29.94 11.92 -22.27
N GLY A 210 -31.18 12.41 -22.40
CA GLY A 210 -32.41 11.63 -22.46
C GLY A 210 -32.53 10.75 -23.69
#